data_c4b24e2f3d1cb244cb6086753f175db6
#
_entry.id   c4b24e2f3d1cb244cb6086753f175db6
#
_cell.length_a   1.000
_cell.length_b   1.000
_cell.length_c   1.000
_cell.angle_alpha   90.00
_cell.angle_beta   90.00
_cell.angle_gamma   90.00
#
_symmetry.space_group_name_H-M   'P 1'
#
loop_
_entity.id
_entity.type
_entity.pdbx_description
1 polymer ?
#
loop_
_entity_poly.entity_id
_entity_poly.type
_entity_poly.pdbx_seq_one_letter_code
_entity_poly.pdbx_strand_id
1 'polypeptide(L)'
;MKKTAQALTLLTAAAILCGGVLWIAELTTGGASIFKYLGMACTVAAVGLLAALWSACRHRIDAQEQCHIEELSKLNQDHTKALEAMQAKTHAEMETFRSSLSHSLRMPLSIIQGYAELLTSGVITDPDVAAEYLKKINQRSQFMTEAISRQFSAAETADSSKLTYSDLDLMVLVRQAAADIQTAAADQGVKIQVVSPEEHLPMRADTYLLSRVLFNLLENALKYMGRPGAITIRVLKLESNASILVQDDGLGLPAEETAHIFEPHYQGSNHVNGQGYGLYLVKRTIENHGGTVSAQSAPGRGMGISITLPLYPQTV
;
A
#
# COMPACT_ATOMS: atom_id res chain seq x y z
N MET A 1 35.69 20.75 25.56
CA MET A 1 36.36 21.69 24.65
C MET A 1 36.48 23.12 25.21
N LYS A 2 35.43 23.84 25.63
CA LYS A 2 35.55 25.22 26.19
C LYS A 2 36.47 25.33 27.42
N LYS A 3 36.42 24.37 28.35
CA LYS A 3 37.27 24.38 29.57
C LYS A 3 38.77 24.14 29.30
N THR A 4 39.10 23.31 28.31
CA THR A 4 40.48 23.05 27.90
C THR A 4 41.08 24.23 27.11
N ALA A 5 40.29 24.89 26.28
CA ALA A 5 40.71 26.11 25.58
C ALA A 5 40.94 27.27 26.58
N GLN A 6 40.08 27.43 27.58
CA GLN A 6 40.26 28.42 28.64
C GLN A 6 41.49 28.14 29.52
N ALA A 7 41.76 26.88 29.85
CA ALA A 7 42.97 26.52 30.59
C ALA A 7 44.24 26.81 29.77
N LEU A 8 44.21 26.59 28.47
CA LEU A 8 45.31 26.87 27.55
C LEU A 8 45.60 28.36 27.45
N THR A 9 44.55 29.19 27.30
CA THR A 9 44.70 30.67 27.25
C THR A 9 45.20 31.24 28.58
N LEU A 10 44.81 30.68 29.72
CA LEU A 10 45.32 31.07 31.05
C LEU A 10 46.82 30.70 31.24
N LEU A 11 47.21 29.50 30.77
CA LEU A 11 48.62 29.08 30.83
C LEU A 11 49.54 29.89 29.93
N THR A 12 49.08 30.27 28.72
CA THR A 12 49.82 31.15 27.80
C THR A 12 49.98 32.56 28.38
N ALA A 13 48.87 33.09 28.93
CA ALA A 13 48.91 34.41 29.57
C ALA A 13 49.84 34.40 30.79
N ALA A 14 49.85 33.35 31.61
CA ALA A 14 50.78 33.21 32.75
C ALA A 14 52.26 33.11 32.31
N ALA A 15 52.56 32.38 31.24
CA ALA A 15 53.91 32.24 30.71
C ALA A 15 54.43 33.59 30.12
N ILE A 16 53.59 34.34 29.44
CA ILE A 16 53.92 35.66 28.91
C ILE A 16 54.14 36.68 30.05
N LEU A 17 53.31 36.64 31.09
CA LEU A 17 53.45 37.47 32.31
C LEU A 17 54.72 37.14 33.08
N CYS A 18 55.05 35.87 33.27
CA CYS A 18 56.31 35.47 33.92
C CYS A 18 57.55 35.93 33.11
N GLY A 19 57.53 35.79 31.80
CA GLY A 19 58.58 36.25 30.91
C GLY A 19 58.73 37.79 30.95
N GLY A 20 57.62 38.53 30.98
CA GLY A 20 57.60 39.99 31.09
C GLY A 20 58.06 40.49 32.41
N VAL A 21 57.69 39.84 33.53
CA VAL A 21 58.16 40.22 34.85
C VAL A 21 59.67 39.96 35.03
N LEU A 22 60.22 38.88 34.52
CA LEU A 22 61.61 38.60 34.45
C LEU A 22 62.39 39.64 33.61
N TRP A 23 61.87 40.12 32.55
CA TRP A 23 62.43 41.16 31.64
C TRP A 23 62.44 42.54 32.31
N ILE A 24 61.40 42.90 33.06
CA ILE A 24 61.31 44.15 33.82
C ILE A 24 62.24 44.09 35.01
N ALA A 25 62.41 42.98 35.68
CA ALA A 25 63.35 42.79 36.77
C ALA A 25 64.81 42.99 36.29
N GLU A 26 65.16 42.59 35.08
CA GLU A 26 66.47 42.79 34.48
C GLU A 26 66.76 44.27 34.22
N LEU A 27 65.73 45.03 33.76
CA LEU A 27 65.82 46.46 33.52
C LEU A 27 66.05 47.30 34.78
N THR A 28 65.61 46.80 35.96
CA THR A 28 65.71 47.53 37.26
C THR A 28 66.91 47.19 38.05
N THR A 29 67.54 46.01 37.89
CA THR A 29 68.63 45.55 38.78
C THR A 29 69.99 45.57 38.15
N GLY A 30 70.18 45.89 36.87
CA GLY A 30 71.50 46.08 36.25
C GLY A 30 72.42 44.89 36.25
N GLY A 31 71.93 43.70 36.58
CA GLY A 31 72.72 42.51 36.87
C GLY A 31 72.41 41.31 36.03
N ALA A 32 73.44 40.81 35.47
CA ALA A 32 73.76 39.45 35.09
C ALA A 32 72.86 38.72 34.00
N SER A 33 73.57 38.29 32.98
CA SER A 33 73.18 37.44 31.85
C SER A 33 72.36 36.20 32.24
N ILE A 34 72.34 35.75 33.47
CA ILE A 34 71.66 34.54 33.96
C ILE A 34 70.11 34.66 33.84
N PHE A 35 69.54 35.83 34.20
CA PHE A 35 68.09 36.04 34.15
C PHE A 35 67.54 36.05 32.70
N LYS A 36 68.38 36.55 31.76
CA LYS A 36 68.08 36.54 30.34
C LYS A 36 67.98 35.13 29.76
N TYR A 37 68.93 34.29 30.12
CA TYR A 37 68.93 32.88 29.71
C TYR A 37 67.78 32.09 30.36
N LEU A 38 67.42 32.39 31.59
CA LEU A 38 66.31 31.74 32.28
C LEU A 38 64.97 32.14 31.70
N GLY A 39 64.78 33.42 31.39
CA GLY A 39 63.56 33.93 30.69
C GLY A 39 63.42 33.33 29.33
N MET A 40 64.48 33.20 28.56
CA MET A 40 64.50 32.62 27.23
C MET A 40 64.19 31.12 27.24
N ALA A 41 64.79 30.42 28.26
CA ALA A 41 64.47 28.95 28.45
C ALA A 41 63.03 28.70 28.84
N CYS A 42 62.42 29.52 29.69
CA CYS A 42 61.00 29.46 30.03
C CYS A 42 60.06 29.68 28.85
N THR A 43 60.38 30.66 28.00
CA THR A 43 59.56 30.93 26.80
C THR A 43 59.66 29.79 25.80
N VAL A 44 60.85 29.24 25.55
CA VAL A 44 61.04 28.08 24.65
C VAL A 44 60.33 26.86 25.18
N ALA A 45 60.42 26.59 26.51
CA ALA A 45 59.69 25.50 27.13
C ALA A 45 58.16 25.66 27.03
N ALA A 46 57.64 26.86 27.22
CA ALA A 46 56.22 27.17 27.10
C ALA A 46 55.72 26.98 25.66
N VAL A 47 56.46 27.42 24.65
CA VAL A 47 56.13 27.24 23.22
C VAL A 47 56.17 25.74 22.85
N GLY A 48 57.18 25.01 23.33
CA GLY A 48 57.28 23.55 23.15
C GLY A 48 56.07 22.79 23.73
N LEU A 49 55.67 23.17 24.96
CA LEU A 49 54.49 22.57 25.62
C LEU A 49 53.19 22.88 24.89
N LEU A 50 53.06 24.09 24.39
CA LEU A 50 51.90 24.50 23.56
C LEU A 50 51.82 23.73 22.23
N ALA A 51 52.96 23.55 21.56
CA ALA A 51 53.03 22.78 20.32
C ALA A 51 52.66 21.29 20.56
N ALA A 52 53.16 20.72 21.67
CA ALA A 52 52.83 19.34 22.04
C ALA A 52 51.34 19.16 22.38
N LEU A 53 50.76 20.10 23.14
CA LEU A 53 49.33 20.09 23.46
C LEU A 53 48.46 20.28 22.22
N TRP A 54 48.86 21.17 21.33
CA TRP A 54 48.17 21.40 20.06
C TRP A 54 48.21 20.16 19.17
N SER A 55 49.37 19.52 19.04
CA SER A 55 49.52 18.26 18.31
C SER A 55 48.65 17.13 18.90
N ALA A 56 48.68 16.96 20.23
CA ALA A 56 47.85 15.97 20.91
C ALA A 56 46.33 16.24 20.74
N CYS A 57 45.90 17.51 20.75
CA CYS A 57 44.53 17.91 20.54
C CYS A 57 44.10 17.64 19.08
N ARG A 58 44.97 17.94 18.12
CA ARG A 58 44.73 17.69 16.71
C ARG A 58 44.60 16.20 16.41
N HIS A 59 45.51 15.36 16.93
CA HIS A 59 45.40 13.90 16.77
C HIS A 59 44.13 13.31 17.37
N ARG A 60 43.62 13.89 18.47
CA ARG A 60 42.32 13.44 19.03
C ARG A 60 41.14 13.83 18.13
N ILE A 61 41.17 15.04 17.54
CA ILE A 61 40.11 15.50 16.61
C ILE A 61 40.11 14.62 15.36
N ASP A 62 41.30 14.41 14.77
CA ASP A 62 41.43 13.60 13.55
C ASP A 62 40.98 12.14 13.78
N ALA A 63 41.32 11.55 14.94
CA ALA A 63 40.88 10.21 15.32
C ALA A 63 39.35 10.13 15.53
N GLN A 64 38.74 11.17 16.10
CA GLN A 64 37.30 11.22 16.30
C GLN A 64 36.53 11.42 14.97
N GLU A 65 37.06 12.24 14.07
CA GLU A 65 36.50 12.39 12.71
C GLU A 65 36.60 11.10 11.89
N GLN A 66 37.74 10.41 11.95
CA GLN A 66 37.90 9.11 11.29
C GLN A 66 36.93 8.06 11.84
N CYS A 67 36.76 7.97 13.15
CA CYS A 67 35.80 7.05 13.76
C CYS A 67 34.37 7.35 13.31
N HIS A 68 33.99 8.61 13.19
CA HIS A 68 32.66 9.01 12.73
C HIS A 68 32.43 8.74 11.24
N ILE A 69 33.47 8.93 10.41
CA ILE A 69 33.41 8.58 8.99
C ILE A 69 33.27 7.06 8.79
N GLU A 70 33.99 6.25 9.58
CA GLU A 70 33.87 4.80 9.54
C GLU A 70 32.48 4.33 9.98
N GLU A 71 31.91 4.95 11.02
CA GLU A 71 30.57 4.63 11.51
C GLU A 71 29.49 4.97 10.46
N LEU A 72 29.59 6.15 9.83
CA LEU A 72 28.70 6.56 8.74
C LEU A 72 28.85 5.66 7.50
N SER A 73 30.08 5.27 7.16
CA SER A 73 30.34 4.37 6.04
C SER A 73 29.73 2.99 6.25
N LYS A 74 29.84 2.45 7.46
CA LYS A 74 29.21 1.19 7.90
C LYS A 74 27.69 1.27 7.81
N LEU A 75 27.11 2.32 8.38
CA LEU A 75 25.65 2.53 8.34
C LEU A 75 25.13 2.62 6.92
N ASN A 76 25.84 3.34 6.04
CA ASN A 76 25.47 3.46 4.63
C ASN A 76 25.61 2.13 3.88
N GLN A 77 26.62 1.33 4.22
CA GLN A 77 26.81 0.00 3.63
C GLN A 77 25.73 -1.00 4.09
N ASP A 78 25.32 -0.94 5.35
CA ASP A 78 24.24 -1.78 5.88
C ASP A 78 22.89 -1.38 5.28
N HIS A 79 22.67 -0.07 5.07
CA HIS A 79 21.45 0.44 4.41
C HIS A 79 21.38 0.04 2.94
N THR A 80 22.50 0.09 2.18
CA THR A 80 22.54 -0.37 0.79
C THR A 80 22.30 -1.87 0.68
N LYS A 81 22.91 -2.68 1.55
CA LYS A 81 22.66 -4.14 1.59
C LYS A 81 21.19 -4.47 1.91
N ALA A 82 20.56 -3.74 2.83
CA ALA A 82 19.15 -3.91 3.17
C ALA A 82 18.23 -3.57 1.99
N LEU A 83 18.55 -2.50 1.25
CA LEU A 83 17.82 -2.11 0.03
C LEU A 83 17.96 -3.15 -1.08
N GLU A 84 19.19 -3.64 -1.33
CA GLU A 84 19.44 -4.68 -2.33
C GLU A 84 18.72 -5.99 -1.98
N ALA A 85 18.73 -6.40 -0.70
CA ALA A 85 18.00 -7.58 -0.23
C ALA A 85 16.48 -7.42 -0.38
N MET A 86 15.95 -6.23 -0.11
CA MET A 86 14.54 -5.93 -0.30
C MET A 86 14.15 -5.95 -1.78
N GLN A 87 14.96 -5.35 -2.66
CA GLN A 87 14.74 -5.38 -4.11
C GLN A 87 14.82 -6.82 -4.67
N ALA A 88 15.80 -7.61 -4.24
CA ALA A 88 15.93 -9.00 -4.66
C ALA A 88 14.73 -9.84 -4.22
N LYS A 89 14.22 -9.63 -3.00
CA LYS A 89 13.00 -10.28 -2.50
C LYS A 89 11.79 -9.92 -3.34
N THR A 90 11.57 -8.63 -3.59
CA THR A 90 10.44 -8.15 -4.42
C THR A 90 10.51 -8.71 -5.84
N HIS A 91 11.71 -8.77 -6.43
CA HIS A 91 11.90 -9.34 -7.76
C HIS A 91 11.60 -10.84 -7.79
N ALA A 92 12.04 -11.61 -6.79
CA ALA A 92 11.78 -13.04 -6.68
C ALA A 92 10.27 -13.32 -6.48
N GLU A 93 9.58 -12.52 -5.67
CA GLU A 93 8.12 -12.59 -5.47
C GLU A 93 7.38 -12.30 -6.78
N MET A 94 7.80 -11.29 -7.54
CA MET A 94 7.21 -10.94 -8.83
C MET A 94 7.42 -12.05 -9.89
N GLU A 95 8.60 -12.66 -9.95
CA GLU A 95 8.89 -13.78 -10.86
C GLU A 95 8.05 -15.02 -10.50
N THR A 96 7.91 -15.32 -9.21
CA THR A 96 7.07 -16.42 -8.73
C THR A 96 5.60 -16.16 -9.08
N PHE A 97 5.14 -14.94 -8.88
CA PHE A 97 3.80 -14.49 -9.26
C PHE A 97 3.56 -14.64 -10.76
N ARG A 98 4.47 -14.13 -11.61
CA ARG A 98 4.38 -14.22 -13.07
C ARG A 98 4.35 -15.66 -13.57
N SER A 99 5.19 -16.53 -13.01
CA SER A 99 5.26 -17.94 -13.35
C SER A 99 3.97 -18.68 -12.98
N SER A 100 3.48 -18.47 -11.77
CA SER A 100 2.22 -19.05 -11.27
C SER A 100 1.01 -18.61 -12.10
N LEU A 101 0.94 -17.32 -12.43
CA LEU A 101 -0.12 -16.74 -13.27
C LEU A 101 -0.10 -17.35 -14.68
N SER A 102 1.08 -17.41 -15.30
CA SER A 102 1.24 -17.98 -16.64
C SER A 102 0.83 -19.44 -16.69
N HIS A 103 1.16 -20.21 -15.66
CA HIS A 103 0.80 -21.63 -15.59
C HIS A 103 -0.71 -21.83 -15.37
N SER A 104 -1.31 -21.07 -14.44
CA SER A 104 -2.74 -21.21 -14.12
C SER A 104 -3.67 -20.74 -15.25
N LEU A 105 -3.21 -19.83 -16.11
CA LEU A 105 -4.00 -19.33 -17.25
C LEU A 105 -3.80 -20.16 -18.53
N ARG A 106 -2.64 -20.78 -18.74
CA ARG A 106 -2.35 -21.52 -19.98
C ARG A 106 -3.30 -22.70 -20.22
N MET A 107 -3.59 -23.47 -19.16
CA MET A 107 -4.44 -24.64 -19.28
C MET A 107 -5.90 -24.31 -19.65
N PRO A 108 -6.60 -23.42 -18.93
CA PRO A 108 -7.99 -23.05 -19.31
C PRO A 108 -8.06 -22.37 -20.67
N LEU A 109 -7.04 -21.56 -21.04
CA LEU A 109 -6.99 -20.91 -22.37
C LEU A 109 -6.88 -21.94 -23.50
N SER A 110 -6.02 -22.96 -23.36
CA SER A 110 -5.91 -24.03 -24.37
C SER A 110 -7.21 -24.81 -24.51
N ILE A 111 -7.96 -25.02 -23.43
CA ILE A 111 -9.26 -25.69 -23.48
C ILE A 111 -10.30 -24.82 -24.20
N ILE A 112 -10.34 -23.50 -23.93
CA ILE A 112 -11.20 -22.55 -24.63
C ILE A 112 -10.89 -22.54 -26.13
N GLN A 113 -9.60 -22.46 -26.49
CA GLN A 113 -9.16 -22.50 -27.89
C GLN A 113 -9.61 -23.78 -28.58
N GLY A 114 -9.39 -24.95 -27.96
CA GLY A 114 -9.81 -26.24 -28.53
C GLY A 114 -11.33 -26.33 -28.75
N TYR A 115 -12.13 -25.84 -27.80
CA TYR A 115 -13.59 -25.81 -27.98
C TYR A 115 -14.03 -24.81 -29.07
N ALA A 116 -13.39 -23.66 -29.15
CA ALA A 116 -13.67 -22.67 -30.21
C ALA A 116 -13.28 -23.23 -31.60
N GLU A 117 -12.16 -23.93 -31.73
CA GLU A 117 -11.73 -24.59 -32.95
C GLU A 117 -12.73 -25.67 -33.38
N LEU A 118 -13.24 -26.51 -32.46
CA LEU A 118 -14.26 -27.50 -32.75
C LEU A 118 -15.56 -26.88 -33.26
N LEU A 119 -15.99 -25.76 -32.67
CA LEU A 119 -17.19 -25.03 -33.12
C LEU A 119 -17.01 -24.36 -34.48
N THR A 120 -15.80 -23.83 -34.76
CA THR A 120 -15.53 -23.10 -36.01
C THR A 120 -15.16 -24.02 -37.18
N SER A 121 -14.68 -25.22 -36.92
CA SER A 121 -14.30 -26.21 -37.96
C SER A 121 -15.48 -26.89 -38.63
N GLY A 122 -16.70 -26.65 -38.12
CA GLY A 122 -17.92 -27.28 -38.68
C GLY A 122 -18.06 -28.78 -38.35
N VAL A 123 -17.22 -29.31 -37.47
CA VAL A 123 -17.31 -30.71 -36.98
C VAL A 123 -18.55 -30.90 -36.11
N ILE A 124 -18.94 -29.85 -35.36
CA ILE A 124 -20.13 -29.85 -34.53
C ILE A 124 -21.28 -29.19 -35.31
N THR A 125 -22.19 -30.01 -35.79
CA THR A 125 -23.38 -29.56 -36.55
C THR A 125 -24.67 -29.57 -35.73
N ASP A 126 -24.66 -30.25 -34.57
CA ASP A 126 -25.79 -30.32 -33.67
C ASP A 126 -25.87 -29.06 -32.78
N PRO A 127 -26.98 -28.29 -32.83
CA PRO A 127 -27.12 -27.05 -32.02
C PRO A 127 -27.04 -27.29 -30.52
N ASP A 128 -27.55 -28.42 -30.00
CA ASP A 128 -27.56 -28.71 -28.59
C ASP A 128 -26.14 -29.02 -28.08
N VAL A 129 -25.36 -29.74 -28.88
CA VAL A 129 -23.94 -30.01 -28.62
C VAL A 129 -23.14 -28.71 -28.70
N ALA A 130 -23.40 -27.85 -29.68
CA ALA A 130 -22.75 -26.55 -29.80
C ALA A 130 -23.01 -25.65 -28.56
N ALA A 131 -24.26 -25.64 -28.07
CA ALA A 131 -24.63 -24.91 -26.85
C ALA A 131 -23.89 -25.43 -25.60
N GLU A 132 -23.67 -26.74 -25.51
CA GLU A 132 -22.88 -27.33 -24.42
C GLU A 132 -21.42 -26.89 -24.45
N TYR A 133 -20.77 -26.84 -25.63
CA TYR A 133 -19.41 -26.34 -25.79
C TYR A 133 -19.29 -24.86 -25.47
N LEU A 134 -20.26 -24.03 -25.91
CA LEU A 134 -20.30 -22.61 -25.53
C LEU A 134 -20.43 -22.41 -24.04
N LYS A 135 -21.24 -23.22 -23.35
CA LYS A 135 -21.35 -23.22 -21.90
C LYS A 135 -20.01 -23.59 -21.21
N LYS A 136 -19.30 -24.58 -21.74
CA LYS A 136 -17.95 -24.96 -21.24
C LYS A 136 -16.93 -23.85 -21.44
N ILE A 137 -16.94 -23.15 -22.59
CA ILE A 137 -16.10 -21.98 -22.84
C ILE A 137 -16.38 -20.89 -21.82
N ASN A 138 -17.65 -20.56 -21.59
CA ASN A 138 -18.05 -19.55 -20.61
C ASN A 138 -17.59 -19.90 -19.19
N GLN A 139 -17.80 -21.14 -18.75
CA GLN A 139 -17.33 -21.62 -17.45
C GLN A 139 -15.81 -21.51 -17.29
N ARG A 140 -15.03 -21.83 -18.35
CA ARG A 140 -13.56 -21.70 -18.30
C ARG A 140 -13.10 -20.25 -18.30
N SER A 141 -13.80 -19.37 -19.02
CA SER A 141 -13.57 -17.92 -18.99
C SER A 141 -13.82 -17.34 -17.60
N GLN A 142 -14.93 -17.72 -16.95
CA GLN A 142 -15.22 -17.34 -15.58
C GLN A 142 -14.13 -17.82 -14.60
N PHE A 143 -13.71 -19.08 -14.72
CA PHE A 143 -12.61 -19.61 -13.91
C PHE A 143 -11.31 -18.80 -14.08
N MET A 144 -10.97 -18.39 -15.33
CA MET A 144 -9.80 -17.53 -15.58
C MET A 144 -9.95 -16.17 -14.92
N THR A 145 -11.11 -15.54 -15.05
CA THR A 145 -11.39 -14.24 -14.41
C THR A 145 -11.22 -14.33 -12.88
N GLU A 146 -11.72 -15.39 -12.26
CA GLU A 146 -11.56 -15.65 -10.84
C GLU A 146 -10.11 -15.93 -10.44
N ALA A 147 -9.36 -16.70 -11.25
CA ALA A 147 -7.95 -17.00 -11.01
C ALA A 147 -7.08 -15.74 -11.09
N ILE A 148 -7.34 -14.89 -12.09
CA ILE A 148 -6.71 -13.58 -12.24
C ILE A 148 -7.03 -12.70 -11.03
N SER A 149 -8.31 -12.58 -10.67
CA SER A 149 -8.75 -11.78 -9.53
C SER A 149 -8.10 -12.21 -8.22
N ARG A 150 -7.94 -13.51 -7.99
CA ARG A 150 -7.25 -14.07 -6.81
C ARG A 150 -5.78 -13.69 -6.75
N GLN A 151 -5.07 -13.79 -7.86
CA GLN A 151 -3.65 -13.51 -7.88
C GLN A 151 -3.35 -12.01 -7.80
N PHE A 152 -4.18 -11.16 -8.42
CA PHE A 152 -4.08 -9.71 -8.25
C PHE A 152 -4.41 -9.28 -6.81
N SER A 153 -5.37 -9.92 -6.16
CA SER A 153 -5.66 -9.62 -4.74
C SER A 153 -4.52 -9.98 -3.79
N ALA A 154 -3.78 -11.05 -4.08
CA ALA A 154 -2.58 -11.39 -3.30
C ALA A 154 -1.43 -10.41 -3.55
N ALA A 155 -1.30 -9.84 -4.76
CA ALA A 155 -0.30 -8.83 -5.10
C ALA A 155 -0.70 -7.42 -4.62
N GLU A 156 -1.99 -7.06 -4.67
CA GLU A 156 -2.53 -5.78 -4.18
C GLU A 156 -2.45 -5.65 -2.65
N THR A 157 -2.35 -6.74 -1.89
CA THR A 157 -2.07 -6.67 -0.44
C THR A 157 -0.66 -6.15 -0.15
N ALA A 158 0.26 -6.19 -1.12
CA ALA A 158 1.62 -5.68 -0.96
C ALA A 158 1.78 -4.20 -1.41
N ASP A 159 0.90 -3.67 -2.29
CA ASP A 159 1.02 -2.31 -2.84
C ASP A 159 -0.33 -1.59 -2.95
N SER A 160 -1.08 -1.53 -1.83
CA SER A 160 -2.40 -0.88 -1.74
C SER A 160 -2.36 0.67 -1.84
N SER A 161 -1.26 1.27 -2.33
CA SER A 161 -1.05 2.72 -2.27
C SER A 161 -1.29 3.49 -3.58
N LYS A 162 -1.68 2.85 -4.69
CA LYS A 162 -1.86 3.58 -5.97
C LYS A 162 -3.25 3.40 -6.57
N LEU A 163 -4.25 4.07 -5.97
CA LEU A 163 -5.53 4.28 -6.63
C LEU A 163 -5.36 5.27 -7.80
N THR A 164 -5.91 4.92 -8.97
CA THR A 164 -5.95 5.84 -10.12
C THR A 164 -7.26 6.62 -10.10
N TYR A 165 -7.27 7.72 -9.37
CA TYR A 165 -8.46 8.56 -9.26
C TYR A 165 -8.77 9.28 -10.55
N SER A 166 -10.03 9.19 -11.00
CA SER A 166 -10.60 9.93 -12.12
C SER A 166 -11.95 10.55 -11.72
N ASP A 167 -12.34 11.62 -12.40
CA ASP A 167 -13.68 12.19 -12.26
C ASP A 167 -14.67 11.26 -12.95
N LEU A 168 -15.75 10.91 -12.28
CA LEU A 168 -16.81 10.04 -12.78
C LEU A 168 -18.18 10.48 -12.26
N ASP A 169 -19.23 10.03 -12.93
CA ASP A 169 -20.61 10.11 -12.46
C ASP A 169 -21.02 8.74 -11.90
N LEU A 170 -21.25 8.67 -10.58
CA LEU A 170 -21.63 7.42 -9.91
C LEU A 170 -22.94 6.85 -10.46
N MET A 171 -23.90 7.70 -10.85
CA MET A 171 -25.20 7.22 -11.39
C MET A 171 -25.03 6.55 -12.75
N VAL A 172 -24.11 7.03 -13.60
CA VAL A 172 -23.76 6.37 -14.86
C VAL A 172 -23.18 4.99 -14.59
N LEU A 173 -22.23 4.90 -13.64
CA LEU A 173 -21.58 3.64 -13.29
C LEU A 173 -22.55 2.61 -12.71
N VAL A 174 -23.45 3.02 -11.82
CA VAL A 174 -24.48 2.16 -11.21
C VAL A 174 -25.48 1.66 -12.26
N ARG A 175 -25.95 2.54 -13.15
CA ARG A 175 -26.87 2.15 -14.23
C ARG A 175 -26.23 1.18 -15.22
N GLN A 176 -24.94 1.39 -15.54
CA GLN A 176 -24.19 0.46 -16.39
C GLN A 176 -24.07 -0.91 -15.74
N ALA A 177 -23.66 -0.99 -14.47
CA ALA A 177 -23.53 -2.24 -13.73
C ALA A 177 -24.88 -2.99 -13.64
N ALA A 178 -26.00 -2.27 -13.45
CA ALA A 178 -27.34 -2.87 -13.45
C ALA A 178 -27.70 -3.41 -14.84
N ALA A 179 -27.38 -2.70 -15.93
CA ALA A 179 -27.63 -3.14 -17.29
C ALA A 179 -26.81 -4.38 -17.66
N ASP A 180 -25.57 -4.48 -17.23
CA ASP A 180 -24.66 -5.58 -17.54
C ASP A 180 -25.17 -6.94 -17.03
N ILE A 181 -25.90 -6.97 -15.90
CA ILE A 181 -26.47 -8.22 -15.36
C ILE A 181 -27.97 -8.41 -15.67
N GLN A 182 -28.61 -7.45 -16.35
CA GLN A 182 -30.06 -7.45 -16.59
C GLN A 182 -30.55 -8.72 -17.29
N THR A 183 -29.81 -9.21 -18.30
CA THR A 183 -30.16 -10.43 -19.02
C THR A 183 -30.11 -11.66 -18.11
N ALA A 184 -29.00 -11.83 -17.37
CA ALA A 184 -28.86 -12.97 -16.45
C ALA A 184 -29.89 -12.94 -15.31
N ALA A 185 -30.26 -11.74 -14.86
CA ALA A 185 -31.33 -11.57 -13.86
C ALA A 185 -32.70 -11.91 -14.42
N ALA A 186 -33.03 -11.50 -15.66
CA ALA A 186 -34.29 -11.80 -16.32
C ALA A 186 -34.47 -13.30 -16.53
N ASP A 187 -33.41 -14.03 -16.90
CA ASP A 187 -33.42 -15.49 -17.07
C ASP A 187 -33.76 -16.24 -15.76
N GLN A 188 -33.47 -15.62 -14.61
CA GLN A 188 -33.81 -16.15 -13.28
C GLN A 188 -35.12 -15.56 -12.71
N GLY A 189 -35.84 -14.74 -13.46
CA GLY A 189 -37.07 -14.07 -13.02
C GLY A 189 -36.81 -12.98 -11.97
N VAL A 190 -35.61 -12.42 -11.92
CA VAL A 190 -35.21 -11.38 -10.98
C VAL A 190 -35.31 -10.00 -11.63
N LYS A 191 -35.93 -9.05 -10.95
CA LYS A 191 -36.03 -7.64 -11.39
C LYS A 191 -34.95 -6.80 -10.75
N ILE A 192 -34.22 -6.00 -11.55
CA ILE A 192 -33.24 -5.05 -11.05
C ILE A 192 -33.85 -3.65 -11.07
N GLN A 193 -33.73 -2.94 -9.95
CA GLN A 193 -34.23 -1.59 -9.79
C GLN A 193 -33.16 -0.66 -9.27
N VAL A 194 -32.95 0.49 -9.93
CA VAL A 194 -32.08 1.56 -9.45
C VAL A 194 -32.98 2.68 -8.94
N VAL A 195 -32.81 3.03 -7.66
CA VAL A 195 -33.60 4.04 -6.96
C VAL A 195 -32.65 5.12 -6.45
N SER A 196 -32.84 6.35 -6.91
CA SER A 196 -32.05 7.50 -6.46
C SER A 196 -32.88 8.80 -6.65
N PRO A 197 -32.81 9.76 -5.74
CA PRO A 197 -33.31 11.11 -5.99
C PRO A 197 -32.37 11.89 -6.93
N GLU A 198 -31.12 11.44 -7.09
CA GLU A 198 -30.12 12.10 -7.92
C GLU A 198 -30.12 11.52 -9.34
N GLU A 199 -30.18 12.37 -10.35
CA GLU A 199 -29.99 11.97 -11.73
C GLU A 199 -28.51 11.82 -12.08
N HIS A 200 -27.68 12.68 -11.52
CA HIS A 200 -26.23 12.72 -11.64
C HIS A 200 -25.58 12.84 -10.25
N LEU A 201 -24.51 12.10 -10.01
CA LEU A 201 -23.75 12.19 -8.78
C LEU A 201 -22.24 12.17 -9.10
N PRO A 202 -21.67 13.37 -9.42
CA PRO A 202 -20.25 13.46 -9.72
C PRO A 202 -19.41 13.18 -8.46
N MET A 203 -18.37 12.37 -8.66
CA MET A 203 -17.41 12.02 -7.61
C MET A 203 -16.03 11.74 -8.21
N ARG A 204 -15.04 11.59 -7.35
CA ARG A 204 -13.69 11.21 -7.74
C ARG A 204 -13.30 9.87 -7.13
N ALA A 205 -13.06 8.85 -7.97
CA ALA A 205 -12.71 7.51 -7.52
C ALA A 205 -11.92 6.76 -8.61
N ASP A 206 -11.40 5.59 -8.29
CA ASP A 206 -10.90 4.66 -9.30
C ASP A 206 -12.09 3.96 -9.97
N THR A 207 -12.38 4.38 -11.20
CA THR A 207 -13.55 3.92 -11.97
C THR A 207 -13.53 2.41 -12.17
N TYR A 208 -12.37 1.83 -12.47
CA TYR A 208 -12.24 0.40 -12.72
C TYR A 208 -12.51 -0.43 -11.45
N LEU A 209 -11.91 -0.04 -10.33
CA LEU A 209 -12.09 -0.75 -9.07
C LEU A 209 -13.53 -0.60 -8.54
N LEU A 210 -14.13 0.58 -8.69
CA LEU A 210 -15.50 0.80 -8.26
C LEU A 210 -16.52 0.04 -9.14
N SER A 211 -16.27 -0.08 -10.46
CA SER A 211 -17.05 -0.95 -11.34
C SER A 211 -17.01 -2.40 -10.88
N ARG A 212 -15.83 -2.91 -10.51
CA ARG A 212 -15.69 -4.28 -9.97
C ARG A 212 -16.43 -4.47 -8.66
N VAL A 213 -16.43 -3.47 -7.77
CA VAL A 213 -17.22 -3.51 -6.53
C VAL A 213 -18.69 -3.70 -6.83
N LEU A 214 -19.26 -2.86 -7.71
CA LEU A 214 -20.68 -2.94 -8.10
C LEU A 214 -21.01 -4.30 -8.74
N PHE A 215 -20.17 -4.76 -9.66
CA PHE A 215 -20.35 -6.06 -10.31
C PHE A 215 -20.34 -7.21 -9.29
N ASN A 216 -19.36 -7.24 -8.37
CA ASN A 216 -19.29 -8.28 -7.33
C ASN A 216 -20.52 -8.29 -6.42
N LEU A 217 -21.05 -7.10 -6.06
CA LEU A 217 -22.25 -7.01 -5.24
C LEU A 217 -23.49 -7.53 -5.96
N LEU A 218 -23.65 -7.15 -7.23
CA LEU A 218 -24.81 -7.53 -8.04
C LEU A 218 -24.77 -9.01 -8.42
N GLU A 219 -23.58 -9.54 -8.76
CA GLU A 219 -23.38 -10.96 -9.02
C GLU A 219 -23.67 -11.80 -7.78
N ASN A 220 -23.21 -11.38 -6.60
CA ASN A 220 -23.54 -12.05 -5.34
C ASN A 220 -25.03 -11.99 -5.05
N ALA A 221 -25.66 -10.82 -5.18
CA ALA A 221 -27.11 -10.68 -4.99
C ALA A 221 -27.88 -11.66 -5.90
N LEU A 222 -27.56 -11.70 -7.20
CA LEU A 222 -28.21 -12.60 -8.16
C LEU A 222 -27.95 -14.07 -7.83
N LYS A 223 -26.73 -14.44 -7.45
CA LYS A 223 -26.31 -15.79 -7.13
C LYS A 223 -27.06 -16.37 -5.93
N TYR A 224 -27.36 -15.56 -4.92
CA TYR A 224 -27.98 -15.97 -3.67
C TYR A 224 -29.50 -15.70 -3.62
N MET A 225 -30.09 -15.29 -4.75
CA MET A 225 -31.56 -15.11 -4.83
C MET A 225 -32.34 -16.40 -4.51
N GLY A 226 -31.95 -17.51 -5.13
CA GLY A 226 -32.60 -18.82 -4.93
C GLY A 226 -34.07 -18.89 -5.39
N ARG A 227 -34.69 -17.78 -5.79
CA ARG A 227 -36.09 -17.65 -6.24
C ARG A 227 -36.26 -16.38 -7.08
N PRO A 228 -37.30 -16.28 -7.91
CA PRO A 228 -37.71 -15.01 -8.53
C PRO A 228 -37.97 -13.92 -7.50
N GLY A 229 -37.52 -12.68 -7.77
CA GLY A 229 -37.63 -11.60 -6.81
C GLY A 229 -37.06 -10.30 -7.35
N ALA A 230 -36.48 -9.45 -6.47
CA ALA A 230 -35.94 -8.17 -6.85
C ALA A 230 -34.59 -7.88 -6.20
N ILE A 231 -33.70 -7.21 -6.97
CA ILE A 231 -32.47 -6.58 -6.46
C ILE A 231 -32.66 -5.08 -6.60
N THR A 232 -32.57 -4.35 -5.49
CA THR A 232 -32.73 -2.89 -5.45
C THR A 232 -31.39 -2.26 -5.16
N ILE A 233 -30.93 -1.36 -6.03
CA ILE A 233 -29.74 -0.52 -5.82
C ILE A 233 -30.22 0.87 -5.46
N ARG A 234 -30.01 1.29 -4.21
CA ARG A 234 -30.36 2.63 -3.75
C ARG A 234 -29.12 3.48 -3.64
N VAL A 235 -29.13 4.64 -4.28
CA VAL A 235 -28.04 5.62 -4.23
C VAL A 235 -28.56 6.91 -3.62
N LEU A 236 -27.82 7.42 -2.60
CA LEU A 236 -28.15 8.65 -1.91
C LEU A 236 -26.90 9.52 -1.78
N LYS A 237 -27.05 10.81 -1.97
CA LYS A 237 -26.03 11.80 -1.62
C LYS A 237 -26.17 12.19 -0.16
N LEU A 238 -25.09 12.07 0.61
CA LEU A 238 -25.01 12.42 2.04
C LEU A 238 -23.93 13.48 2.22
N GLU A 239 -24.31 14.77 2.21
CA GLU A 239 -23.37 15.91 2.33
C GLU A 239 -22.12 15.75 1.44
N SER A 240 -21.00 15.26 2.03
CA SER A 240 -19.73 15.03 1.36
C SER A 240 -19.51 13.58 0.88
N ASN A 241 -20.48 12.69 1.12
CA ASN A 241 -20.38 11.26 0.81
C ASN A 241 -21.49 10.81 -0.15
N ALA A 242 -21.24 9.71 -0.85
CA ALA A 242 -22.24 8.90 -1.53
C ALA A 242 -22.54 7.64 -0.71
N SER A 243 -23.80 7.28 -0.58
CA SER A 243 -24.24 6.00 -0.01
C SER A 243 -24.84 5.14 -1.10
N ILE A 244 -24.40 3.89 -1.20
CA ILE A 244 -24.90 2.87 -2.12
C ILE A 244 -25.40 1.70 -1.27
N LEU A 245 -26.67 1.33 -1.41
CA LEU A 245 -27.24 0.12 -0.81
C LEU A 245 -27.65 -0.84 -1.93
N VAL A 246 -27.08 -2.02 -1.94
CA VAL A 246 -27.51 -3.14 -2.78
C VAL A 246 -28.29 -4.10 -1.88
N GLN A 247 -29.59 -4.22 -2.15
CA GLN A 247 -30.51 -5.05 -1.38
C GLN A 247 -31.12 -6.10 -2.28
N ASP A 248 -31.01 -7.36 -1.91
CA ASP A 248 -31.77 -8.49 -2.50
C ASP A 248 -32.84 -9.00 -1.52
N ASP A 249 -33.80 -9.75 -2.03
CA ASP A 249 -34.81 -10.49 -1.26
C ASP A 249 -34.61 -12.01 -1.33
N GLY A 250 -33.37 -12.44 -1.45
CA GLY A 250 -32.94 -13.82 -1.57
C GLY A 250 -32.93 -14.62 -0.27
N LEU A 251 -32.03 -15.61 -0.21
CA LEU A 251 -31.97 -16.58 0.91
C LEU A 251 -31.59 -15.94 2.24
N GLY A 252 -30.75 -14.92 2.21
CA GLY A 252 -30.19 -14.28 3.41
C GLY A 252 -29.29 -15.20 4.24
N LEU A 253 -28.70 -14.64 5.28
CA LEU A 253 -27.79 -15.31 6.21
C LEU A 253 -28.17 -14.99 7.68
N PRO A 254 -27.85 -15.89 8.64
CA PRO A 254 -27.89 -15.58 10.05
C PRO A 254 -26.99 -14.44 10.44
N ALA A 255 -27.32 -13.68 11.49
CA ALA A 255 -26.54 -12.53 11.95
C ALA A 255 -25.08 -12.88 12.30
N GLU A 256 -24.88 -14.07 12.89
CA GLU A 256 -23.56 -14.60 13.22
C GLU A 256 -22.68 -14.78 11.98
N GLU A 257 -23.23 -15.32 10.89
CA GLU A 257 -22.54 -15.49 9.63
C GLU A 257 -22.32 -14.16 8.89
N THR A 258 -23.29 -13.24 8.98
CA THR A 258 -23.22 -11.93 8.36
C THR A 258 -22.01 -11.11 8.85
N ALA A 259 -21.57 -11.32 10.09
CA ALA A 259 -20.38 -10.65 10.64
C ALA A 259 -19.07 -11.03 9.92
N HIS A 260 -19.02 -12.21 9.33
CA HIS A 260 -17.81 -12.81 8.73
C HIS A 260 -17.75 -12.72 7.21
N ILE A 261 -18.80 -12.27 6.52
CA ILE A 261 -18.87 -12.31 5.04
C ILE A 261 -17.79 -11.49 4.32
N PHE A 262 -17.15 -10.56 5.00
CA PHE A 262 -16.05 -9.76 4.49
C PHE A 262 -14.67 -10.35 4.81
N GLU A 263 -14.59 -11.50 5.47
CA GLU A 263 -13.33 -12.19 5.70
C GLU A 263 -12.88 -12.94 4.44
N PRO A 264 -11.56 -13.02 4.19
CA PRO A 264 -11.06 -13.74 3.01
C PRO A 264 -11.43 -15.23 3.11
N HIS A 265 -11.85 -15.81 1.98
CA HIS A 265 -12.27 -17.22 1.85
C HIS A 265 -13.53 -17.63 2.66
N TYR A 266 -14.21 -16.68 3.27
CA TYR A 266 -15.43 -17.01 4.01
C TYR A 266 -16.57 -17.42 3.06
N GLN A 267 -17.28 -18.49 3.42
CA GLN A 267 -18.43 -19.03 2.72
C GLN A 267 -19.50 -19.36 3.75
N GLY A 268 -20.66 -18.73 3.63
CA GLY A 268 -21.79 -18.98 4.54
C GLY A 268 -22.47 -20.34 4.33
N SER A 269 -23.39 -20.69 5.19
CA SER A 269 -24.13 -21.96 5.18
C SER A 269 -24.98 -22.16 3.91
N ASN A 270 -25.38 -21.08 3.22
CA ASN A 270 -26.13 -21.11 1.97
C ASN A 270 -25.22 -21.07 0.72
N HIS A 271 -23.95 -21.41 0.86
CA HIS A 271 -22.93 -21.33 -0.17
C HIS A 271 -23.34 -22.08 -1.46
N VAL A 272 -23.30 -21.36 -2.54
CA VAL A 272 -23.39 -21.82 -3.92
C VAL A 272 -22.05 -21.54 -4.58
N ASN A 273 -21.44 -22.49 -5.25
CA ASN A 273 -20.12 -22.43 -5.91
C ASN A 273 -19.44 -21.04 -5.97
N GLY A 274 -18.31 -20.88 -5.30
CA GLY A 274 -17.53 -19.64 -5.24
C GLY A 274 -16.41 -19.78 -4.25
N GLN A 275 -15.51 -18.82 -4.14
CA GLN A 275 -14.28 -18.95 -3.35
C GLN A 275 -14.22 -18.04 -2.11
N GLY A 276 -15.29 -17.28 -1.83
CA GLY A 276 -15.36 -16.39 -0.68
C GLY A 276 -14.42 -15.16 -0.75
N TYR A 277 -14.00 -14.74 -1.96
CA TYR A 277 -13.11 -13.59 -2.13
C TYR A 277 -13.83 -12.30 -2.54
N GLY A 278 -15.00 -12.39 -3.16
CA GLY A 278 -15.68 -11.23 -3.77
C GLY A 278 -15.98 -10.11 -2.77
N LEU A 279 -16.59 -10.43 -1.62
CA LEU A 279 -16.94 -9.45 -0.59
C LEU A 279 -15.72 -8.93 0.19
N TYR A 280 -14.68 -9.76 0.37
CA TYR A 280 -13.39 -9.29 0.89
C TYR A 280 -12.79 -8.20 0.01
N LEU A 281 -12.79 -8.39 -1.32
CA LEU A 281 -12.32 -7.38 -2.27
C LEU A 281 -13.17 -6.10 -2.24
N VAL A 282 -14.48 -6.24 -2.13
CA VAL A 282 -15.39 -5.10 -1.94
C VAL A 282 -14.95 -4.28 -0.74
N LYS A 283 -14.77 -4.93 0.43
CA LYS A 283 -14.35 -4.24 1.65
C LYS A 283 -13.02 -3.53 1.47
N ARG A 284 -11.99 -4.21 0.98
CA ARG A 284 -10.66 -3.63 0.77
C ARG A 284 -10.67 -2.45 -0.20
N THR A 285 -11.40 -2.59 -1.31
CA THR A 285 -11.51 -1.51 -2.30
C THR A 285 -12.19 -0.27 -1.72
N ILE A 286 -13.26 -0.45 -0.98
CA ILE A 286 -13.99 0.64 -0.35
C ILE A 286 -13.15 1.32 0.74
N GLU A 287 -12.49 0.55 1.61
CA GLU A 287 -11.58 1.08 2.63
C GLU A 287 -10.41 1.85 2.02
N ASN A 288 -9.82 1.37 0.92
CA ASN A 288 -8.75 2.08 0.20
C ASN A 288 -9.23 3.41 -0.39
N HIS A 289 -10.51 3.53 -0.75
CA HIS A 289 -11.13 4.80 -1.17
C HIS A 289 -11.51 5.72 0.01
N GLY A 290 -11.18 5.34 1.24
CA GLY A 290 -11.56 6.10 2.45
C GLY A 290 -13.03 5.93 2.83
N GLY A 291 -13.71 4.91 2.31
CA GLY A 291 -15.11 4.61 2.57
C GLY A 291 -15.31 3.54 3.65
N THR A 292 -16.56 3.17 3.86
CA THR A 292 -16.96 2.09 4.77
C THR A 292 -17.96 1.16 4.10
N VAL A 293 -17.97 -0.12 4.52
CA VAL A 293 -18.94 -1.11 4.07
C VAL A 293 -19.53 -1.84 5.27
N SER A 294 -20.82 -2.12 5.20
CA SER A 294 -21.54 -2.91 6.20
C SER A 294 -22.58 -3.79 5.52
N ALA A 295 -23.02 -4.84 6.22
CA ALA A 295 -24.04 -5.74 5.73
C ALA A 295 -25.10 -5.99 6.79
N GLN A 296 -26.32 -6.21 6.33
CA GLN A 296 -27.46 -6.64 7.15
C GLN A 296 -28.16 -7.77 6.43
N SER A 297 -28.42 -8.86 7.11
CA SER A 297 -29.10 -10.04 6.55
C SER A 297 -29.93 -10.72 7.60
N ALA A 298 -30.96 -11.43 7.13
CA ALA A 298 -31.71 -12.38 7.95
C ALA A 298 -32.18 -13.54 7.07
N PRO A 299 -32.22 -14.79 7.57
CA PRO A 299 -32.68 -15.94 6.81
C PRO A 299 -34.08 -15.71 6.18
N GLY A 300 -34.16 -15.94 4.87
CA GLY A 300 -35.40 -15.78 4.08
C GLY A 300 -35.80 -14.32 3.79
N ARG A 301 -35.00 -13.33 4.22
CA ARG A 301 -35.26 -11.90 4.00
C ARG A 301 -34.22 -11.22 3.10
N GLY A 302 -33.30 -12.01 2.53
CA GLY A 302 -32.24 -11.50 1.69
C GLY A 302 -31.12 -10.80 2.43
N MET A 303 -30.30 -10.04 1.72
CA MET A 303 -29.14 -9.34 2.21
C MET A 303 -29.10 -7.90 1.68
N GLY A 304 -28.72 -6.97 2.55
CA GLY A 304 -28.43 -5.59 2.22
C GLY A 304 -26.98 -5.27 2.48
N ILE A 305 -26.24 -4.84 1.47
CA ILE A 305 -24.86 -4.37 1.61
C ILE A 305 -24.85 -2.86 1.38
N SER A 306 -24.44 -2.13 2.41
CA SER A 306 -24.34 -0.67 2.40
C SER A 306 -22.88 -0.23 2.26
N ILE A 307 -22.61 0.65 1.33
CA ILE A 307 -21.31 1.27 1.07
C ILE A 307 -21.46 2.78 1.27
N THR A 308 -20.48 3.39 1.92
CA THR A 308 -20.36 4.85 2.01
C THR A 308 -18.99 5.24 1.48
N LEU A 309 -18.94 6.19 0.53
CA LEU A 309 -17.73 6.68 -0.11
C LEU A 309 -17.66 8.19 -0.07
N PRO A 310 -16.50 8.82 0.17
CA PRO A 310 -16.32 10.25 0.02
C PRO A 310 -16.49 10.64 -1.46
N LEU A 311 -17.22 11.73 -1.75
CA LEU A 311 -17.38 12.24 -3.11
C LEU A 311 -16.05 12.75 -3.68
N TYR A 312 -15.27 13.40 -2.83
CA TYR A 312 -13.95 13.94 -3.18
C TYR A 312 -12.96 13.57 -2.07
N PRO A 313 -12.30 12.41 -2.17
CA PRO A 313 -11.31 12.00 -1.18
C PRO A 313 -10.15 12.98 -1.16
N GLN A 314 -9.70 13.36 0.05
CA GLN A 314 -8.50 14.17 0.21
C GLN A 314 -7.31 13.30 -0.25
N THR A 315 -6.63 13.74 -1.31
CA THR A 315 -5.35 13.15 -1.74
C THR A 315 -4.32 13.41 -0.65
N VAL A 316 -3.90 12.35 0.05
CA VAL A 316 -2.76 12.39 0.97
C VAL A 316 -1.46 12.37 0.17
#